data_156b969db16222d993dec80ddb9e1c85
#
_entry.id   156b969db16222d993dec80ddb9e1c85
#
_cell.length_a   1.000
_cell.length_b   1.000
_cell.length_c   1.000
_cell.angle_alpha   90.00
_cell.angle_beta   90.00
_cell.angle_gamma   90.00
#
_symmetry.space_group_name_H-M   'P 1'
#
loop_
_entity.id
_entity.type
_entity.pdbx_description
1 polymer ?
#
loop_
_entity_poly.entity_id
_entity_poly.type
_entity_poly.pdbx_seq_one_letter_code
_entity_poly.pdbx_strand_id
1 'polypeptide(L)'
;MSRKQHTHGAKVDNPGKMLGRLLNYVMKQYKFHIAAVVIFIFVSVLANVQGTMFTKTLIDQYILPLLKAETPDFTPLALAIGKVACFYAIGVGSTYAYNRIMIYVSQGTLRNLRNDMFARMETLPVKYFDTHPHGDIMSIYTNDIDTLRQMISQSMPQMLSSVITIVSVLISMIILNIPLTVLTLIMVFVMLSVSRRLAAQSGKYFLEQQQNIGKVNGYIEEMMEGQKVVKVFCHEEESLEKFNELNDALFESADNANKFANILMPTVAQLGNISYVFCAIFGGILAINGFGGFTLGGLASFLTFNKSFNMPINQVSQQFNSIVMALAGAKRIFDLLDENPETDEGYVTLVNVREENGMLKESKKRTGRWAWKHYHKADNTTDYIELKGDMVLDGVDFGYNPDKIVLHDVKMYATPGQKIAFVGSTGAGKTTITNLLNRFYDIQDGKIRYDGINVNKIKKADLRRSMGIVLQDTNLFTATVMENIRYGNLDATDEDVIAAAKLANADGFIRRLPDGYHTMLHGNGSNLRQGQRQLLSIARAAVADPPVLILDEATSSIDTRTEKLVQDGMDKLMEGRTTFVIAHRLSTVRNSDCIMVLEQGRIIERGSHDELIAQKGKYYQLYNG
;
A
#
# COMPACT_ATOMS: atom_id res chain seq x y z
N MET A 1 -9.00 -9.05 -21.29
CA MET A 1 -8.14 -7.84 -21.21
C MET A 1 -6.80 -8.25 -20.63
N SER A 2 -5.71 -8.11 -21.40
CA SER A 2 -4.35 -8.52 -21.00
C SER A 2 -3.93 -7.76 -19.75
N ARG A 3 -3.83 -8.45 -18.61
CA ARG A 3 -3.19 -7.96 -17.39
C ARG A 3 -1.73 -7.67 -17.72
N LYS A 4 -1.37 -6.41 -17.90
CA LYS A 4 0.03 -6.00 -17.79
C LYS A 4 0.45 -6.25 -16.34
N GLN A 5 1.12 -7.36 -16.09
CA GLN A 5 1.86 -7.58 -14.85
C GLN A 5 2.84 -6.41 -14.70
N HIS A 6 2.60 -5.55 -13.74
CA HIS A 6 3.58 -4.56 -13.30
C HIS A 6 4.75 -5.33 -12.68
N THR A 7 5.75 -5.60 -13.50
CA THR A 7 7.02 -6.15 -13.05
C THR A 7 7.59 -5.30 -11.91
N HIS A 8 7.92 -5.95 -10.81
CA HIS A 8 8.68 -5.40 -9.69
C HIS A 8 10.03 -4.86 -10.19
N GLY A 9 10.10 -3.60 -10.58
CA GLY A 9 11.29 -2.98 -11.13
C GLY A 9 11.05 -1.63 -11.79
N ALA A 10 10.16 -0.79 -11.25
CA ALA A 10 10.07 0.59 -11.71
C ALA A 10 11.42 1.27 -11.50
N LYS A 11 12.17 1.48 -12.60
CA LYS A 11 13.38 2.31 -12.58
C LYS A 11 13.02 3.67 -11.97
N VAL A 12 13.67 4.02 -10.89
CA VAL A 12 13.54 5.35 -10.30
C VAL A 12 14.27 6.33 -11.21
N ASP A 13 13.54 7.20 -11.90
CA ASP A 13 14.10 8.16 -12.88
C ASP A 13 15.16 9.10 -12.27
N ASN A 14 15.09 9.35 -10.95
CA ASN A 14 16.04 10.19 -10.23
C ASN A 14 16.24 9.68 -8.79
N PRO A 15 17.11 8.66 -8.56
CA PRO A 15 17.34 8.11 -7.22
C PRO A 15 17.81 9.15 -6.20
N GLY A 16 18.65 10.11 -6.63
CA GLY A 16 19.15 11.17 -5.75
C GLY A 16 18.06 12.12 -5.26
N LYS A 17 17.11 12.49 -6.12
CA LYS A 17 15.98 13.35 -5.74
C LYS A 17 15.05 12.63 -4.75
N MET A 18 14.80 11.33 -4.98
CA MET A 18 13.97 10.50 -4.10
C MET A 18 14.64 10.32 -2.73
N LEU A 19 15.93 10.01 -2.71
CA LEU A 19 16.71 9.93 -1.47
C LEU A 19 16.69 11.26 -0.71
N GLY A 20 16.86 12.38 -1.42
CA GLY A 20 16.79 13.73 -0.82
C GLY A 20 15.43 14.02 -0.19
N ARG A 21 14.32 13.62 -0.86
CA ARG A 21 12.97 13.78 -0.33
C ARG A 21 12.75 12.97 0.94
N LEU A 22 13.19 11.70 0.93
CA LEU A 22 13.08 10.83 2.10
C LEU A 22 13.93 11.34 3.27
N LEU A 23 15.20 11.72 2.99
CA LEU A 23 16.06 12.31 4.00
C LEU A 23 15.45 13.57 4.61
N ASN A 24 14.87 14.44 3.79
CA ASN A 24 14.19 15.64 4.27
C ASN A 24 12.98 15.30 5.17
N TYR A 25 12.21 14.26 4.81
CA TYR A 25 11.10 13.77 5.63
C TYR A 25 11.58 13.31 7.01
N VAL A 26 12.65 12.53 7.07
CA VAL A 26 13.27 12.05 8.33
C VAL A 26 13.88 13.23 9.11
N MET A 27 14.68 14.08 8.43
CA MET A 27 15.38 15.19 9.07
C MET A 27 14.45 16.25 9.66
N LYS A 28 13.26 16.46 9.08
CA LYS A 28 12.29 17.42 9.61
C LYS A 28 11.92 17.14 11.06
N GLN A 29 11.90 15.87 11.45
CA GLN A 29 11.48 15.45 12.80
C GLN A 29 12.64 14.99 13.68
N TYR A 30 13.69 14.38 13.10
CA TYR A 30 14.74 13.67 13.84
C TYR A 30 16.15 14.21 13.63
N LYS A 31 16.30 15.49 13.23
CA LYS A 31 17.62 16.09 12.91
C LYS A 31 18.68 15.92 14.00
N PHE A 32 18.31 16.12 15.27
CA PHE A 32 19.24 15.97 16.39
C PHE A 32 19.62 14.50 16.66
N HIS A 33 18.67 13.59 16.47
CA HIS A 33 18.93 12.15 16.62
C HIS A 33 19.89 11.65 15.52
N ILE A 34 19.69 12.09 14.28
CA ILE A 34 20.60 11.74 13.17
C ILE A 34 21.99 12.33 13.39
N ALA A 35 22.11 13.57 13.86
CA ALA A 35 23.40 14.15 14.21
C ALA A 35 24.11 13.34 15.31
N ALA A 36 23.39 12.94 16.36
CA ALA A 36 23.94 12.08 17.41
C ALA A 36 24.39 10.72 16.86
N VAL A 37 23.62 10.10 15.96
CA VAL A 37 23.98 8.83 15.29
C VAL A 37 25.30 8.98 14.52
N VAL A 38 25.46 10.03 13.73
CA VAL A 38 26.71 10.30 12.98
C VAL A 38 27.91 10.41 13.94
N ILE A 39 27.75 11.16 15.04
CA ILE A 39 28.80 11.30 16.06
C ILE A 39 29.15 9.94 16.69
N PHE A 40 28.15 9.16 17.10
CA PHE A 40 28.39 7.86 17.72
C PHE A 40 29.01 6.85 16.75
N ILE A 41 28.63 6.85 15.46
CA ILE A 41 29.29 6.04 14.43
C ILE A 41 30.75 6.44 14.31
N PHE A 42 31.05 7.74 14.25
CA PHE A 42 32.42 8.23 14.15
C PHE A 42 33.27 7.83 15.36
N VAL A 43 32.75 7.99 16.58
CA VAL A 43 33.43 7.59 17.82
C VAL A 43 33.66 6.07 17.84
N SER A 44 32.67 5.26 17.45
CA SER A 44 32.80 3.81 17.39
C SER A 44 33.89 3.36 16.43
N VAL A 45 33.94 3.94 15.21
CA VAL A 45 34.94 3.60 14.20
C VAL A 45 36.34 4.02 14.67
N LEU A 46 36.49 5.23 15.22
CA LEU A 46 37.78 5.68 15.73
C LEU A 46 38.28 4.80 16.89
N ALA A 47 37.41 4.39 17.79
CA ALA A 47 37.77 3.49 18.88
C ALA A 47 38.33 2.13 18.37
N ASN A 48 37.68 1.56 17.33
CA ASN A 48 38.14 0.34 16.69
C ASN A 48 39.50 0.52 15.97
N VAL A 49 39.67 1.63 15.24
CA VAL A 49 40.94 1.95 14.54
C VAL A 49 42.08 2.13 15.54
N GLN A 50 41.86 2.87 16.64
CA GLN A 50 42.84 3.07 17.69
C GLN A 50 43.24 1.73 18.37
N GLY A 51 42.28 0.83 18.58
CA GLY A 51 42.58 -0.52 19.10
C GLY A 51 43.51 -1.30 18.17
N THR A 52 43.36 -1.20 16.85
CA THR A 52 44.25 -1.82 15.87
C THR A 52 45.63 -1.15 15.82
N MET A 53 45.67 0.19 15.88
CA MET A 53 46.93 0.95 15.94
C MET A 53 47.72 0.64 17.21
N PHE A 54 47.04 0.39 18.32
CA PHE A 54 47.67 0.03 19.57
C PHE A 54 48.47 -1.28 19.47
N THR A 55 48.17 -2.20 18.55
CA THR A 55 48.97 -3.41 18.31
C THR A 55 50.45 -3.08 18.00
N LYS A 56 50.68 -2.02 17.23
CA LYS A 56 52.03 -1.48 16.99
C LYS A 56 52.68 -1.03 18.30
N THR A 57 52.02 -0.21 19.07
CA THR A 57 52.50 0.33 20.34
C THR A 57 52.76 -0.81 21.35
N LEU A 58 51.85 -1.79 21.41
CA LEU A 58 51.94 -2.97 22.27
C LEU A 58 53.25 -3.77 21.99
N ILE A 59 53.49 -4.03 20.72
CA ILE A 59 54.68 -4.85 20.32
C ILE A 59 55.95 -4.03 20.49
N ASP A 60 56.01 -2.81 19.96
CA ASP A 60 57.24 -2.02 19.87
C ASP A 60 57.64 -1.40 21.21
N GLN A 61 56.69 -0.90 22.00
CA GLN A 61 56.99 -0.16 23.22
C GLN A 61 56.87 -0.95 24.51
N TYR A 62 56.14 -2.09 24.51
CA TYR A 62 55.94 -2.88 25.72
C TYR A 62 56.51 -4.28 25.58
N ILE A 63 56.19 -5.08 24.56
CA ILE A 63 56.61 -6.47 24.45
C ILE A 63 58.12 -6.59 24.16
N LEU A 64 58.60 -5.89 23.11
CA LEU A 64 60.01 -5.99 22.73
C LEU A 64 60.97 -5.49 23.82
N PRO A 65 60.70 -4.40 24.56
CA PRO A 65 61.55 -4.01 25.71
C PRO A 65 61.49 -5.00 26.87
N LEU A 66 60.30 -5.55 27.19
CA LEU A 66 60.15 -6.55 28.24
C LEU A 66 60.94 -7.86 27.98
N LEU A 67 61.01 -8.27 26.69
CA LEU A 67 61.82 -9.45 26.29
C LEU A 67 63.33 -9.26 26.45
N LYS A 68 63.81 -8.02 26.52
CA LYS A 68 65.23 -7.67 26.69
C LYS A 68 65.60 -7.33 28.13
N ALA A 69 64.61 -7.18 29.03
CA ALA A 69 64.83 -6.81 30.41
C ALA A 69 65.22 -8.04 31.28
N GLU A 70 66.21 -7.89 32.13
CA GLU A 70 66.62 -8.96 33.10
C GLU A 70 65.56 -9.20 34.18
N THR A 71 64.80 -8.14 34.54
CA THR A 71 63.64 -8.15 35.47
C THR A 71 62.44 -7.48 34.83
N PRO A 72 61.53 -8.26 34.20
CA PRO A 72 60.38 -7.66 33.48
C PRO A 72 59.33 -7.10 34.45
N ASP A 73 59.02 -5.79 34.32
CA ASP A 73 57.91 -5.12 35.01
C ASP A 73 56.70 -5.07 34.08
N PHE A 74 55.60 -5.75 34.43
CA PHE A 74 54.36 -5.82 33.65
C PHE A 74 53.37 -4.68 33.96
N THR A 75 53.64 -3.82 34.95
CA THR A 75 52.75 -2.77 35.38
C THR A 75 52.44 -1.76 34.25
N PRO A 76 53.41 -1.25 33.46
CA PRO A 76 53.16 -0.35 32.33
C PRO A 76 52.31 -1.01 31.24
N LEU A 77 52.52 -2.28 30.98
CA LEU A 77 51.77 -3.07 30.02
C LEU A 77 50.30 -3.21 30.45
N ALA A 78 50.04 -3.53 31.72
CA ALA A 78 48.69 -3.66 32.26
C ALA A 78 47.93 -2.35 32.19
N LEU A 79 48.58 -1.21 32.49
CA LEU A 79 47.97 0.13 32.35
C LEU A 79 47.63 0.47 30.90
N ALA A 80 48.52 0.12 29.95
CA ALA A 80 48.30 0.36 28.53
C ALA A 80 47.11 -0.48 28.00
N ILE A 81 47.02 -1.76 28.38
CA ILE A 81 45.87 -2.61 28.05
C ILE A 81 44.59 -2.06 28.66
N GLY A 82 44.61 -1.58 29.91
CA GLY A 82 43.49 -0.94 30.56
C GLY A 82 42.97 0.28 29.79
N LYS A 83 43.87 1.12 29.27
CA LYS A 83 43.48 2.27 28.41
C LYS A 83 42.78 1.82 27.14
N VAL A 84 43.26 0.78 26.47
CA VAL A 84 42.64 0.26 25.23
C VAL A 84 41.30 -0.40 25.53
N ALA A 85 41.18 -1.11 26.66
CA ALA A 85 39.88 -1.64 27.09
C ALA A 85 38.82 -0.55 27.27
N CYS A 86 39.21 0.64 27.82
CA CYS A 86 38.33 1.81 27.89
C CYS A 86 37.92 2.30 26.49
N PHE A 87 38.82 2.37 25.50
CA PHE A 87 38.48 2.73 24.13
C PHE A 87 37.47 1.76 23.51
N TYR A 88 37.69 0.44 23.67
CA TYR A 88 36.72 -0.55 23.20
C TYR A 88 35.37 -0.44 23.92
N ALA A 89 35.37 -0.20 25.22
CA ALA A 89 34.11 0.02 25.98
C ALA A 89 33.33 1.23 25.45
N ILE A 90 34.02 2.34 25.15
CA ILE A 90 33.43 3.53 24.50
C ILE A 90 32.89 3.17 23.11
N GLY A 91 33.66 2.41 22.31
CA GLY A 91 33.25 1.94 20.99
C GLY A 91 31.98 1.09 21.03
N VAL A 92 31.91 0.13 21.94
CA VAL A 92 30.72 -0.73 22.15
C VAL A 92 29.53 0.10 22.62
N GLY A 93 29.73 0.98 23.61
CA GLY A 93 28.69 1.90 24.09
C GLY A 93 28.14 2.80 22.98
N SER A 94 29.02 3.34 22.14
CA SER A 94 28.64 4.17 20.99
C SER A 94 27.88 3.37 19.94
N THR A 95 28.29 2.13 19.66
CA THR A 95 27.59 1.21 18.75
C THR A 95 26.18 0.89 19.26
N TYR A 96 26.04 0.59 20.53
CA TYR A 96 24.74 0.37 21.15
C TYR A 96 23.86 1.64 21.06
N ALA A 97 24.41 2.81 21.38
CA ALA A 97 23.70 4.07 21.37
C ALA A 97 23.14 4.42 19.99
N TYR A 98 23.98 4.38 18.92
CA TYR A 98 23.49 4.73 17.59
C TYR A 98 22.46 3.73 17.07
N ASN A 99 22.63 2.43 17.31
CA ASN A 99 21.64 1.44 16.93
C ASN A 99 20.31 1.66 17.65
N ARG A 100 20.33 1.94 18.96
CA ARG A 100 19.11 2.23 19.74
C ARG A 100 18.38 3.48 19.24
N ILE A 101 19.12 4.53 18.93
CA ILE A 101 18.56 5.76 18.36
C ILE A 101 17.97 5.49 16.97
N MET A 102 18.65 4.72 16.11
CA MET A 102 18.16 4.41 14.76
C MET A 102 16.88 3.58 14.78
N ILE A 103 16.71 2.66 15.74
CA ILE A 103 15.45 1.94 15.92
C ILE A 103 14.32 2.94 16.23
N TYR A 104 14.56 3.87 17.15
CA TYR A 104 13.56 4.90 17.52
C TYR A 104 13.19 5.80 16.33
N VAL A 105 14.19 6.30 15.60
CA VAL A 105 14.00 7.14 14.41
C VAL A 105 13.25 6.37 13.32
N SER A 106 13.66 5.15 13.04
CA SER A 106 13.04 4.29 12.02
C SER A 106 11.57 4.03 12.34
N GLN A 107 11.25 3.51 13.52
CA GLN A 107 9.87 3.19 13.90
C GLN A 107 8.97 4.43 13.97
N GLY A 108 9.51 5.56 14.46
CA GLY A 108 8.78 6.81 14.48
C GLY A 108 8.48 7.35 13.07
N THR A 109 9.45 7.28 12.16
CA THR A 109 9.26 7.66 10.75
C THR A 109 8.19 6.79 10.07
N LEU A 110 8.25 5.47 10.27
CA LEU A 110 7.26 4.55 9.66
C LEU A 110 5.86 4.74 10.22
N ARG A 111 5.73 5.01 11.53
CA ARG A 111 4.43 5.35 12.12
C ARG A 111 3.81 6.57 11.43
N ASN A 112 4.61 7.63 11.25
CA ASN A 112 4.13 8.86 10.64
C ASN A 112 3.78 8.64 9.15
N LEU A 113 4.62 7.92 8.39
CA LEU A 113 4.32 7.56 7.01
C LEU A 113 3.01 6.79 6.88
N ARG A 114 2.78 5.78 7.75
CA ARG A 114 1.50 5.03 7.73
C ARG A 114 0.31 5.93 8.03
N ASN A 115 0.43 6.83 9.00
CA ASN A 115 -0.63 7.80 9.32
C ASN A 115 -0.91 8.73 8.15
N ASP A 116 0.15 9.30 7.53
CA ASP A 116 0.01 10.20 6.40
C ASP A 116 -0.59 9.49 5.17
N MET A 117 -0.14 8.25 4.90
CA MET A 117 -0.68 7.42 3.81
C MET A 117 -2.14 7.08 4.05
N PHE A 118 -2.52 6.68 5.26
CA PHE A 118 -3.91 6.35 5.57
C PHE A 118 -4.81 7.59 5.48
N ALA A 119 -4.37 8.72 6.04
CA ALA A 119 -5.09 9.97 5.92
C ALA A 119 -5.26 10.41 4.45
N ARG A 120 -4.24 10.21 3.62
CA ARG A 120 -4.33 10.48 2.17
C ARG A 120 -5.32 9.52 1.49
N MET A 121 -5.23 8.22 1.77
CA MET A 121 -6.10 7.19 1.22
C MET A 121 -7.59 7.51 1.45
N GLU A 122 -7.96 7.96 2.65
CA GLU A 122 -9.34 8.35 2.99
C GLU A 122 -9.84 9.58 2.20
N THR A 123 -8.94 10.36 1.60
CA THR A 123 -9.31 11.54 0.79
C THR A 123 -9.34 11.24 -0.71
N LEU A 124 -8.95 10.06 -1.16
CA LEU A 124 -8.87 9.73 -2.58
C LEU A 124 -10.25 9.48 -3.19
N PRO A 125 -10.44 9.82 -4.48
CA PRO A 125 -11.67 9.51 -5.20
C PRO A 125 -11.82 8.00 -5.41
N VAL A 126 -13.07 7.53 -5.52
CA VAL A 126 -13.40 6.11 -5.81
C VAL A 126 -12.67 5.60 -7.06
N LYS A 127 -12.49 6.46 -8.06
CA LYS A 127 -11.73 6.16 -9.29
C LYS A 127 -10.34 5.57 -9.00
N TYR A 128 -9.66 6.02 -7.95
CA TYR A 128 -8.35 5.51 -7.58
C TYR A 128 -8.43 4.01 -7.25
N PHE A 129 -9.39 3.61 -6.44
CA PHE A 129 -9.59 2.22 -6.02
C PHE A 129 -10.10 1.33 -7.16
N ASP A 130 -10.87 1.88 -8.09
CA ASP A 130 -11.36 1.15 -9.27
C ASP A 130 -10.23 0.88 -10.29
N THR A 131 -9.19 1.73 -10.31
CA THR A 131 -8.08 1.65 -11.27
C THR A 131 -6.84 0.97 -10.71
N HIS A 132 -6.72 0.84 -9.39
CA HIS A 132 -5.58 0.22 -8.71
C HIS A 132 -6.03 -1.05 -7.96
N PRO A 133 -5.40 -2.21 -8.22
CA PRO A 133 -5.70 -3.44 -7.49
C PRO A 133 -5.47 -3.26 -5.98
N HIS A 134 -6.38 -3.73 -5.16
CA HIS A 134 -6.24 -3.66 -3.70
C HIS A 134 -4.94 -4.31 -3.18
N GLY A 135 -4.50 -5.40 -3.83
CA GLY A 135 -3.23 -6.06 -3.51
C GLY A 135 -2.01 -5.17 -3.71
N ASP A 136 -2.01 -4.32 -4.75
CA ASP A 136 -0.91 -3.38 -5.02
C ASP A 136 -0.88 -2.29 -3.95
N ILE A 137 -2.04 -1.72 -3.59
CA ILE A 137 -2.15 -0.75 -2.51
C ILE A 137 -1.69 -1.37 -1.18
N MET A 138 -2.11 -2.60 -0.87
CA MET A 138 -1.70 -3.30 0.35
C MET A 138 -0.20 -3.59 0.37
N SER A 139 0.41 -3.88 -0.79
CA SER A 139 1.86 -4.07 -0.92
C SER A 139 2.65 -2.81 -0.54
N ILE A 140 2.12 -1.60 -0.79
CA ILE A 140 2.74 -0.34 -0.35
C ILE A 140 2.77 -0.27 1.18
N TYR A 141 1.68 -0.65 1.86
CA TYR A 141 1.59 -0.64 3.34
C TYR A 141 2.43 -1.72 4.03
N THR A 142 2.72 -2.82 3.35
CA THR A 142 3.46 -3.96 3.90
C THR A 142 4.90 -4.00 3.41
N ASN A 143 5.10 -4.36 2.14
CA ASN A 143 6.43 -4.64 1.58
C ASN A 143 7.28 -3.37 1.44
N ASP A 144 6.71 -2.27 0.92
CA ASP A 144 7.47 -1.05 0.70
C ASP A 144 7.84 -0.36 2.00
N ILE A 145 6.94 -0.36 2.96
CA ILE A 145 7.21 0.14 4.31
C ILE A 145 8.31 -0.69 4.99
N ASP A 146 8.34 -2.03 4.81
CA ASP A 146 9.36 -2.89 5.42
C ASP A 146 10.74 -2.70 4.78
N THR A 147 10.80 -2.59 3.45
CA THR A 147 12.06 -2.27 2.75
C THR A 147 12.61 -0.89 3.17
N LEU A 148 11.72 0.08 3.38
CA LEU A 148 12.09 1.40 3.88
C LEU A 148 12.61 1.34 5.32
N ARG A 149 11.99 0.52 6.18
CA ARG A 149 12.45 0.23 7.54
C ARG A 149 13.88 -0.29 7.52
N GLN A 150 14.15 -1.30 6.70
CA GLN A 150 15.47 -1.90 6.58
C GLN A 150 16.51 -0.88 6.11
N MET A 151 16.16 -0.05 5.13
CA MET A 151 17.06 1.00 4.64
C MET A 151 17.39 2.01 5.74
N ILE A 152 16.40 2.56 6.44
CA ILE A 152 16.61 3.60 7.46
C ILE A 152 17.34 3.01 8.68
N SER A 153 16.90 1.84 9.20
CA SER A 153 17.43 1.28 10.45
C SER A 153 18.80 0.59 10.30
N GLN A 154 19.11 0.04 9.13
CA GLN A 154 20.29 -0.78 8.92
C GLN A 154 21.18 -0.27 7.78
N SER A 155 20.63 -0.12 6.55
CA SER A 155 21.46 0.14 5.37
C SER A 155 22.17 1.48 5.42
N MET A 156 21.49 2.55 5.82
CA MET A 156 22.10 3.89 5.89
C MET A 156 23.17 4.01 6.99
N PRO A 157 22.93 3.58 8.24
CA PRO A 157 23.97 3.59 9.27
C PRO A 157 25.15 2.70 8.92
N GLN A 158 24.91 1.50 8.37
CA GLN A 158 25.97 0.56 7.98
C GLN A 158 26.82 1.12 6.82
N MET A 159 26.18 1.73 5.82
CA MET A 159 26.89 2.39 4.71
C MET A 159 27.78 3.52 5.22
N LEU A 160 27.25 4.38 6.10
CA LEU A 160 27.99 5.49 6.70
C LEU A 160 29.17 4.96 7.53
N SER A 161 28.94 3.96 8.39
CA SER A 161 29.98 3.31 9.19
C SER A 161 31.07 2.71 8.31
N SER A 162 30.69 2.01 7.23
CA SER A 162 31.65 1.38 6.31
C SER A 162 32.49 2.43 5.57
N VAL A 163 31.91 3.53 5.11
CA VAL A 163 32.67 4.62 4.46
C VAL A 163 33.66 5.26 5.42
N ILE A 164 33.23 5.58 6.65
CA ILE A 164 34.11 6.14 7.67
C ILE A 164 35.24 5.15 8.02
N THR A 165 34.93 3.85 8.12
CA THR A 165 35.92 2.80 8.39
C THR A 165 36.95 2.71 7.26
N ILE A 166 36.52 2.68 5.99
CA ILE A 166 37.43 2.64 4.83
C ILE A 166 38.39 3.82 4.86
N VAL A 167 37.87 5.04 5.05
CA VAL A 167 38.67 6.26 5.09
C VAL A 167 39.65 6.23 6.27
N SER A 168 39.18 5.88 7.47
CA SER A 168 40.02 5.86 8.68
C SER A 168 41.12 4.78 8.61
N VAL A 169 40.80 3.59 8.11
CA VAL A 169 41.76 2.51 7.90
C VAL A 169 42.80 2.89 6.84
N LEU A 170 42.37 3.49 5.71
CA LEU A 170 43.28 3.94 4.66
C LEU A 170 44.26 4.99 5.17
N ILE A 171 43.79 5.97 5.92
CA ILE A 171 44.63 7.00 6.55
C ILE A 171 45.65 6.32 7.49
N SER A 172 45.21 5.36 8.32
CA SER A 172 46.08 4.65 9.25
C SER A 172 47.14 3.82 8.51
N MET A 173 46.78 3.17 7.39
CA MET A 173 47.72 2.39 6.56
C MET A 173 48.77 3.32 5.91
N ILE A 174 48.39 4.50 5.42
CA ILE A 174 49.30 5.50 4.87
C ILE A 174 50.31 5.98 5.94
N ILE A 175 49.82 6.24 7.16
CA ILE A 175 50.70 6.65 8.29
C ILE A 175 51.65 5.55 8.66
N LEU A 176 51.26 4.27 8.58
CA LEU A 176 52.10 3.14 8.90
C LEU A 176 53.17 2.88 7.83
N ASN A 177 52.77 2.77 6.56
CA ASN A 177 53.73 2.55 5.45
C ASN A 177 53.08 2.78 4.09
N ILE A 178 53.54 3.75 3.32
CA ILE A 178 53.00 4.15 2.01
C ILE A 178 53.21 3.03 0.96
N PRO A 179 54.38 2.44 0.75
CA PRO A 179 54.60 1.36 -0.22
C PRO A 179 53.66 0.17 -0.05
N LEU A 180 53.43 -0.29 1.18
CA LEU A 180 52.48 -1.39 1.45
C LEU A 180 51.03 -0.96 1.21
N THR A 181 50.70 0.31 1.47
CA THR A 181 49.37 0.82 1.18
C THR A 181 49.09 0.81 -0.31
N VAL A 182 50.06 1.23 -1.15
CA VAL A 182 49.93 1.17 -2.62
C VAL A 182 49.73 -0.28 -3.08
N LEU A 183 50.50 -1.23 -2.55
CA LEU A 183 50.35 -2.65 -2.85
C LEU A 183 48.94 -3.15 -2.50
N THR A 184 48.42 -2.79 -1.31
CA THR A 184 47.06 -3.13 -0.89
C THR A 184 46.00 -2.53 -1.84
N LEU A 185 46.14 -1.26 -2.27
CA LEU A 185 45.21 -0.63 -3.19
C LEU A 185 45.18 -1.29 -4.57
N ILE A 186 46.34 -1.74 -5.08
CA ILE A 186 46.45 -2.54 -6.32
C ILE A 186 45.67 -3.85 -6.15
N MET A 187 45.87 -4.57 -5.05
CA MET A 187 45.14 -5.80 -4.78
C MET A 187 43.62 -5.60 -4.62
N VAL A 188 43.20 -4.53 -3.97
CA VAL A 188 41.78 -4.12 -3.89
C VAL A 188 41.21 -3.85 -5.26
N PHE A 189 41.95 -3.17 -6.14
CA PHE A 189 41.51 -2.92 -7.51
C PHE A 189 41.30 -4.22 -8.30
N VAL A 190 42.23 -5.17 -8.17
CA VAL A 190 42.11 -6.52 -8.77
C VAL A 190 40.88 -7.24 -8.22
N MET A 191 40.71 -7.22 -6.90
CA MET A 191 39.56 -7.84 -6.21
C MET A 191 38.23 -7.26 -6.69
N LEU A 192 38.10 -5.92 -6.79
CA LEU A 192 36.91 -5.25 -7.29
C LEU A 192 36.63 -5.57 -8.75
N SER A 193 37.67 -5.67 -9.58
CA SER A 193 37.55 -6.01 -11.00
C SER A 193 37.04 -7.44 -11.21
N VAL A 194 37.55 -8.42 -10.44
CA VAL A 194 37.09 -9.80 -10.45
C VAL A 194 35.66 -9.89 -9.92
N SER A 195 35.38 -9.25 -8.78
CA SER A 195 34.04 -9.21 -8.17
C SER A 195 33.00 -8.64 -9.14
N ARG A 196 33.31 -7.56 -9.84
CA ARG A 196 32.40 -6.94 -10.82
C ARG A 196 32.07 -7.89 -11.98
N ARG A 197 33.06 -8.64 -12.48
CA ARG A 197 32.84 -9.63 -13.55
C ARG A 197 31.95 -10.79 -13.09
N LEU A 198 32.23 -11.35 -11.92
CA LEU A 198 31.42 -12.44 -11.35
C LEU A 198 30.00 -12.00 -11.03
N ALA A 199 29.84 -10.81 -10.43
CA ALA A 199 28.53 -10.24 -10.09
C ALA A 199 27.70 -9.95 -11.37
N ALA A 200 28.33 -9.48 -12.46
CA ALA A 200 27.63 -9.24 -13.72
C ALA A 200 27.10 -10.54 -14.34
N GLN A 201 27.88 -11.65 -14.28
CA GLN A 201 27.43 -12.96 -14.74
C GLN A 201 26.28 -13.51 -13.87
N SER A 202 26.46 -13.46 -12.55
CA SER A 202 25.41 -13.85 -11.61
C SER A 202 24.12 -13.06 -11.83
N GLY A 203 24.21 -11.74 -11.97
CA GLY A 203 23.03 -10.87 -12.20
C GLY A 203 22.26 -11.21 -13.45
N LYS A 204 22.92 -11.59 -14.55
CA LYS A 204 22.28 -12.05 -15.79
C LYS A 204 21.41 -13.29 -15.53
N TYR A 205 21.97 -14.30 -14.89
CA TYR A 205 21.26 -15.55 -14.61
C TYR A 205 20.18 -15.39 -13.53
N PHE A 206 20.36 -14.50 -12.55
CA PHE A 206 19.29 -14.18 -11.60
C PHE A 206 18.08 -13.53 -12.27
N LEU A 207 18.29 -12.69 -13.29
CA LEU A 207 17.19 -12.12 -14.06
C LEU A 207 16.43 -13.20 -14.83
N GLU A 208 17.16 -14.14 -15.46
CA GLU A 208 16.58 -15.27 -16.17
C GLU A 208 15.83 -16.22 -15.22
N GLN A 209 16.41 -16.53 -14.07
CA GLN A 209 15.76 -17.28 -13.00
C GLN A 209 14.46 -16.63 -12.58
N GLN A 210 14.44 -15.30 -12.37
CA GLN A 210 13.24 -14.58 -11.96
C GLN A 210 12.13 -14.65 -13.02
N GLN A 211 12.50 -14.61 -14.30
CA GLN A 211 11.55 -14.79 -15.40
C GLN A 211 10.97 -16.22 -15.41
N ASN A 212 11.80 -17.23 -15.20
CA ASN A 212 11.38 -18.63 -15.18
C ASN A 212 10.55 -18.96 -13.93
N ILE A 213 10.85 -18.37 -12.75
CA ILE A 213 9.98 -18.44 -11.57
C ILE A 213 8.58 -17.87 -11.90
N GLY A 214 8.52 -16.74 -12.60
CA GLY A 214 7.25 -16.16 -13.05
C GLY A 214 6.44 -17.09 -13.94
N LYS A 215 7.11 -17.81 -14.89
CA LYS A 215 6.43 -18.77 -15.76
C LYS A 215 5.91 -20.00 -15.00
N VAL A 216 6.73 -20.56 -14.11
CA VAL A 216 6.35 -21.70 -13.25
C VAL A 216 5.17 -21.34 -12.37
N ASN A 217 5.26 -20.19 -11.66
CA ASN A 217 4.17 -19.74 -10.79
C ASN A 217 2.88 -19.46 -11.56
N GLY A 218 2.95 -18.80 -12.72
CA GLY A 218 1.79 -18.56 -13.56
C GLY A 218 1.14 -19.86 -14.05
N TYR A 219 1.93 -20.86 -14.40
CA TYR A 219 1.42 -22.17 -14.79
C TYR A 219 0.77 -22.92 -13.61
N ILE A 220 1.37 -22.86 -12.41
CA ILE A 220 0.78 -23.43 -11.21
C ILE A 220 -0.58 -22.78 -10.92
N GLU A 221 -0.67 -21.43 -10.96
CA GLU A 221 -1.93 -20.70 -10.74
C GLU A 221 -2.99 -21.11 -11.76
N GLU A 222 -2.65 -21.19 -13.05
CA GLU A 222 -3.54 -21.63 -14.11
C GLU A 222 -4.06 -23.07 -13.89
N MET A 223 -3.16 -23.99 -13.52
CA MET A 223 -3.55 -25.38 -13.24
C MET A 223 -4.38 -25.51 -11.97
N MET A 224 -4.12 -24.72 -10.94
CA MET A 224 -4.92 -24.69 -9.71
C MET A 224 -6.35 -24.18 -9.98
N GLU A 225 -6.49 -23.09 -10.73
CA GLU A 225 -7.80 -22.55 -11.14
C GLU A 225 -8.54 -23.54 -12.07
N GLY A 226 -7.82 -24.14 -13.03
CA GLY A 226 -8.32 -25.09 -13.99
C GLY A 226 -8.41 -26.56 -13.53
N GLN A 227 -8.10 -26.88 -12.27
CA GLN A 227 -7.94 -28.27 -11.81
C GLN A 227 -9.14 -29.17 -12.09
N LYS A 228 -10.37 -28.63 -11.98
CA LYS A 228 -11.59 -29.38 -12.32
C LYS A 228 -11.63 -29.75 -13.80
N VAL A 229 -11.16 -28.88 -14.68
CA VAL A 229 -11.11 -29.10 -16.14
C VAL A 229 -10.06 -30.17 -16.45
N VAL A 230 -8.85 -30.04 -15.89
CA VAL A 230 -7.78 -31.04 -16.05
C VAL A 230 -8.28 -32.43 -15.66
N LYS A 231 -8.97 -32.54 -14.50
CA LYS A 231 -9.52 -33.81 -14.00
C LYS A 231 -10.62 -34.39 -14.87
N VAL A 232 -11.56 -33.56 -15.35
CA VAL A 232 -12.68 -34.03 -16.20
C VAL A 232 -12.18 -34.53 -17.55
N PHE A 233 -11.14 -33.91 -18.11
CA PHE A 233 -10.58 -34.29 -19.41
C PHE A 233 -9.38 -35.24 -19.30
N CYS A 234 -8.96 -35.64 -18.08
CA CYS A 234 -7.84 -36.57 -17.83
C CYS A 234 -6.51 -36.13 -18.46
N HIS A 235 -6.18 -34.81 -18.38
CA HIS A 235 -4.95 -34.21 -18.96
C HIS A 235 -3.86 -34.02 -17.91
N GLU A 236 -3.81 -34.85 -16.85
CA GLU A 236 -2.81 -34.75 -15.78
C GLU A 236 -1.39 -34.99 -16.27
N GLU A 237 -1.19 -35.98 -17.14
CA GLU A 237 0.14 -36.34 -17.67
C GLU A 237 0.72 -35.22 -18.53
N GLU A 238 -0.08 -34.66 -19.44
CA GLU A 238 0.34 -33.52 -20.28
C GLU A 238 0.65 -32.28 -19.44
N SER A 239 -0.17 -32.04 -18.40
CA SER A 239 0.07 -30.94 -17.48
C SER A 239 1.36 -31.13 -16.69
N LEU A 240 1.69 -32.35 -16.28
CA LEU A 240 2.93 -32.69 -15.59
C LEU A 240 4.15 -32.56 -16.51
N GLU A 241 4.05 -33.01 -17.76
CA GLU A 241 5.12 -32.87 -18.75
C GLU A 241 5.47 -31.39 -18.99
N LYS A 242 4.45 -30.55 -19.16
CA LYS A 242 4.64 -29.12 -19.34
C LYS A 242 5.21 -28.43 -18.09
N PHE A 243 4.78 -28.84 -16.92
CA PHE A 243 5.37 -28.37 -15.65
C PHE A 243 6.84 -28.74 -15.55
N ASN A 244 7.20 -29.97 -15.87
CA ASN A 244 8.59 -30.43 -15.81
C ASN A 244 9.48 -29.62 -16.76
N GLU A 245 9.04 -29.35 -18.02
CA GLU A 245 9.77 -28.50 -18.97
C GLU A 245 10.06 -27.10 -18.38
N LEU A 246 9.05 -26.47 -17.78
CA LEU A 246 9.21 -25.15 -17.16
C LEU A 246 10.10 -25.19 -15.92
N ASN A 247 9.98 -26.26 -15.12
CA ASN A 247 10.77 -26.45 -13.91
C ASN A 247 12.25 -26.78 -14.22
N ASP A 248 12.53 -27.52 -15.29
CA ASP A 248 13.90 -27.79 -15.76
C ASP A 248 14.57 -26.51 -16.26
N ALA A 249 13.85 -25.66 -17.00
CA ALA A 249 14.34 -24.34 -17.38
C ALA A 249 14.62 -23.42 -16.18
N LEU A 250 13.79 -23.51 -15.13
CA LEU A 250 14.02 -22.83 -13.87
C LEU A 250 15.25 -23.38 -13.17
N PHE A 251 15.40 -24.72 -13.08
CA PHE A 251 16.55 -25.37 -12.49
C PHE A 251 17.86 -24.92 -13.16
N GLU A 252 17.94 -24.93 -14.48
CA GLU A 252 19.15 -24.54 -15.21
C GLU A 252 19.54 -23.08 -14.95
N SER A 253 18.56 -22.17 -14.99
CA SER A 253 18.81 -20.75 -14.69
C SER A 253 19.20 -20.52 -13.23
N ALA A 254 18.58 -21.24 -12.28
CA ALA A 254 18.87 -21.16 -10.86
C ALA A 254 20.25 -21.75 -10.52
N ASP A 255 20.64 -22.89 -11.11
CA ASP A 255 21.95 -23.48 -10.93
C ASP A 255 23.05 -22.53 -11.38
N ASN A 256 22.94 -21.98 -12.59
CA ASN A 256 23.89 -21.00 -13.12
C ASN A 256 23.95 -19.72 -12.28
N ALA A 257 22.80 -19.18 -11.83
CA ALA A 257 22.77 -18.00 -10.99
C ALA A 257 23.51 -18.24 -9.65
N ASN A 258 23.20 -19.34 -8.98
CA ASN A 258 23.79 -19.70 -7.70
C ASN A 258 25.26 -20.11 -7.82
N LYS A 259 25.67 -20.76 -8.91
CA LYS A 259 27.06 -21.10 -9.20
C LYS A 259 27.96 -19.86 -9.15
N PHE A 260 27.60 -18.82 -9.92
CA PHE A 260 28.38 -17.58 -9.93
C PHE A 260 28.25 -16.79 -8.62
N ALA A 261 27.08 -16.79 -7.97
CA ALA A 261 26.90 -16.13 -6.67
C ALA A 261 27.74 -16.78 -5.57
N ASN A 262 27.76 -18.12 -5.49
CA ASN A 262 28.48 -18.86 -4.46
C ASN A 262 30.00 -18.89 -4.67
N ILE A 263 30.48 -18.71 -5.89
CA ILE A 263 31.92 -18.58 -6.17
C ILE A 263 32.44 -17.19 -5.79
N LEU A 264 31.61 -16.17 -5.76
CA LEU A 264 32.02 -14.77 -5.53
C LEU A 264 32.70 -14.61 -4.15
N MET A 265 32.03 -15.04 -3.07
CA MET A 265 32.56 -14.87 -1.70
C MET A 265 33.87 -15.60 -1.46
N PRO A 266 34.04 -16.89 -1.78
CA PRO A 266 35.32 -17.57 -1.66
C PRO A 266 36.45 -16.93 -2.49
N THR A 267 36.15 -16.50 -3.73
CA THR A 267 37.13 -15.85 -4.60
C THR A 267 37.66 -14.55 -4.00
N VAL A 268 36.74 -13.70 -3.50
CA VAL A 268 37.10 -12.43 -2.83
C VAL A 268 37.90 -12.70 -1.56
N ALA A 269 37.53 -13.71 -0.76
CA ALA A 269 38.26 -14.08 0.45
C ALA A 269 39.68 -14.56 0.12
N GLN A 270 39.86 -15.39 -0.93
CA GLN A 270 41.19 -15.87 -1.32
C GLN A 270 42.07 -14.77 -1.91
N LEU A 271 41.50 -13.85 -2.70
CA LEU A 271 42.23 -12.66 -3.15
C LEU A 271 42.67 -11.78 -1.97
N GLY A 272 41.84 -11.66 -0.93
CA GLY A 272 42.20 -11.02 0.33
C GLY A 272 43.36 -11.72 1.05
N ASN A 273 43.36 -13.06 1.11
CA ASN A 273 44.46 -13.86 1.68
C ASN A 273 45.76 -13.70 0.87
N ILE A 274 45.68 -13.67 -0.45
CA ILE A 274 46.83 -13.42 -1.33
C ILE A 274 47.39 -12.02 -1.05
N SER A 275 46.55 -10.99 -0.94
CA SER A 275 46.96 -9.63 -0.54
C SER A 275 47.68 -9.64 0.80
N TYR A 276 47.15 -10.37 1.79
CA TYR A 276 47.76 -10.51 3.10
C TYR A 276 49.16 -11.13 3.01
N VAL A 277 49.34 -12.21 2.23
CA VAL A 277 50.63 -12.88 2.02
C VAL A 277 51.65 -11.94 1.37
N PHE A 278 51.26 -11.24 0.31
CA PHE A 278 52.16 -10.24 -0.31
C PHE A 278 52.56 -9.14 0.68
N CYS A 279 51.62 -8.60 1.43
CA CYS A 279 51.89 -7.60 2.45
C CYS A 279 52.79 -8.16 3.57
N ALA A 280 52.64 -9.42 3.95
CA ALA A 280 53.49 -10.06 4.96
C ALA A 280 54.95 -10.24 4.46
N ILE A 281 55.14 -10.71 3.21
CA ILE A 281 56.47 -10.89 2.62
C ILE A 281 57.17 -9.54 2.43
N PHE A 282 56.54 -8.62 1.70
CA PHE A 282 57.16 -7.30 1.44
C PHE A 282 57.30 -6.46 2.71
N GLY A 283 56.30 -6.50 3.60
CA GLY A 283 56.38 -5.82 4.89
C GLY A 283 57.40 -6.41 5.83
N GLY A 284 57.60 -7.73 5.81
CA GLY A 284 58.68 -8.42 6.55
C GLY A 284 60.05 -7.96 6.08
N ILE A 285 60.28 -7.90 4.76
CA ILE A 285 61.53 -7.40 4.18
C ILE A 285 61.80 -5.94 4.62
N LEU A 286 60.76 -5.06 4.55
CA LEU A 286 60.86 -3.66 4.96
C LEU A 286 61.15 -3.51 6.46
N ALA A 287 60.53 -4.34 7.32
CA ALA A 287 60.68 -4.30 8.76
C ALA A 287 62.08 -4.81 9.20
N ILE A 288 62.60 -5.90 8.58
CA ILE A 288 63.93 -6.46 8.87
C ILE A 288 65.01 -5.49 8.45
N ASN A 289 64.87 -4.85 7.29
CA ASN A 289 65.84 -3.85 6.78
C ASN A 289 65.68 -2.47 7.43
N GLY A 290 64.70 -2.26 8.30
CA GLY A 290 64.43 -0.97 8.96
C GLY A 290 64.09 0.19 7.99
N PHE A 291 63.62 -0.12 6.79
CA PHE A 291 63.34 0.86 5.75
C PHE A 291 62.23 1.84 6.18
N GLY A 292 62.57 3.14 6.22
CA GLY A 292 61.63 4.20 6.63
C GLY A 292 61.21 4.10 8.10
N GLY A 293 61.95 3.41 8.99
CA GLY A 293 61.59 3.25 10.40
C GLY A 293 60.41 2.29 10.62
N PHE A 294 60.07 1.43 9.63
CA PHE A 294 58.99 0.45 9.73
C PHE A 294 59.40 -0.68 10.67
N THR A 295 58.53 -0.99 11.64
CA THR A 295 58.80 -1.89 12.74
C THR A 295 58.00 -3.20 12.64
N LEU A 296 58.34 -4.21 13.42
CA LEU A 296 57.60 -5.46 13.51
C LEU A 296 56.17 -5.22 14.03
N GLY A 297 55.98 -4.33 15.01
CA GLY A 297 54.69 -3.92 15.50
C GLY A 297 53.86 -3.16 14.43
N GLY A 298 54.57 -2.31 13.62
CA GLY A 298 53.98 -1.67 12.46
C GLY A 298 53.46 -2.66 11.43
N LEU A 299 54.23 -3.74 11.15
CA LEU A 299 53.80 -4.82 10.26
C LEU A 299 52.56 -5.56 10.79
N ALA A 300 52.54 -5.91 12.07
CA ALA A 300 51.40 -6.58 12.69
C ALA A 300 50.10 -5.75 12.59
N SER A 301 50.18 -4.45 12.90
CA SER A 301 49.03 -3.54 12.75
C SER A 301 48.61 -3.39 11.29
N PHE A 302 49.56 -3.28 10.36
CA PHE A 302 49.27 -3.15 8.92
C PHE A 302 48.57 -4.40 8.37
N LEU A 303 49.01 -5.59 8.72
CA LEU A 303 48.38 -6.85 8.34
C LEU A 303 46.93 -6.97 8.88
N THR A 304 46.72 -6.50 10.11
CA THR A 304 45.37 -6.43 10.70
C THR A 304 44.46 -5.48 9.94
N PHE A 305 44.95 -4.29 9.56
CA PHE A 305 44.22 -3.34 8.72
C PHE A 305 43.95 -3.90 7.33
N ASN A 306 44.91 -4.55 6.68
CA ASN A 306 44.72 -5.17 5.36
C ASN A 306 43.59 -6.20 5.41
N LYS A 307 43.53 -7.04 6.44
CA LYS A 307 42.45 -8.03 6.62
C LYS A 307 41.10 -7.35 6.91
N SER A 308 41.10 -6.28 7.71
CA SER A 308 39.88 -5.54 8.08
C SER A 308 39.33 -4.65 6.95
N PHE A 309 40.10 -4.35 5.92
CA PHE A 309 39.74 -3.45 4.83
C PHE A 309 38.71 -4.07 3.86
N ASN A 310 38.73 -5.39 3.70
CA ASN A 310 37.89 -6.09 2.72
C ASN A 310 36.41 -6.15 3.12
N MET A 311 36.10 -6.25 4.41
CA MET A 311 34.72 -6.40 4.90
C MET A 311 33.85 -5.16 4.64
N PRO A 312 34.30 -3.92 4.95
CA PRO A 312 33.52 -2.72 4.67
C PRO A 312 33.21 -2.50 3.18
N ILE A 313 34.12 -2.90 2.28
CA ILE A 313 33.90 -2.78 0.82
C ILE A 313 32.72 -3.64 0.38
N ASN A 314 32.69 -4.89 0.85
CA ASN A 314 31.57 -5.80 0.56
C ASN A 314 30.25 -5.28 1.15
N GLN A 315 30.29 -4.74 2.37
CA GLN A 315 29.12 -4.16 3.01
C GLN A 315 28.55 -2.97 2.22
N VAL A 316 29.37 -2.05 1.75
CA VAL A 316 28.93 -0.92 0.90
C VAL A 316 28.21 -1.44 -0.35
N SER A 317 28.75 -2.46 -1.01
CA SER A 317 28.14 -3.05 -2.20
C SER A 317 26.76 -3.66 -1.93
N GLN A 318 26.63 -4.39 -0.81
CA GLN A 318 25.34 -4.99 -0.40
C GLN A 318 24.31 -3.92 -0.02
N GLN A 319 24.73 -2.92 0.75
CA GLN A 319 23.82 -1.85 1.17
C GLN A 319 23.36 -0.97 0.01
N PHE A 320 24.17 -0.80 -1.04
CA PHE A 320 23.78 -0.07 -2.23
C PHE A 320 22.53 -0.69 -2.89
N ASN A 321 22.52 -2.01 -3.07
CA ASN A 321 21.37 -2.73 -3.63
C ASN A 321 20.12 -2.55 -2.74
N SER A 322 20.26 -2.71 -1.43
CA SER A 322 19.16 -2.51 -0.48
C SER A 322 18.58 -1.09 -0.54
N ILE A 323 19.43 -0.08 -0.69
CA ILE A 323 19.01 1.32 -0.84
C ILE A 323 18.26 1.52 -2.15
N VAL A 324 18.74 0.96 -3.27
CA VAL A 324 18.05 1.08 -4.57
C VAL A 324 16.66 0.46 -4.51
N MET A 325 16.53 -0.74 -3.92
CA MET A 325 15.22 -1.40 -3.73
C MET A 325 14.28 -0.57 -2.84
N ALA A 326 14.79 -0.03 -1.74
CA ALA A 326 13.99 0.78 -0.84
C ALA A 326 13.56 2.12 -1.47
N LEU A 327 14.39 2.71 -2.35
CA LEU A 327 14.01 3.92 -3.09
C LEU A 327 12.89 3.65 -4.11
N ALA A 328 12.82 2.46 -4.69
CA ALA A 328 11.70 2.07 -5.53
C ALA A 328 10.39 1.96 -4.71
N GLY A 329 10.44 1.38 -3.51
CA GLY A 329 9.32 1.37 -2.57
C GLY A 329 8.94 2.79 -2.09
N ALA A 330 9.94 3.60 -1.75
CA ALA A 330 9.72 5.00 -1.36
C ALA A 330 9.02 5.81 -2.46
N LYS A 331 9.33 5.56 -3.73
CA LYS A 331 8.63 6.19 -4.86
C LYS A 331 7.14 5.87 -4.82
N ARG A 332 6.75 4.59 -4.69
CA ARG A 332 5.33 4.20 -4.63
C ARG A 332 4.61 4.81 -3.41
N ILE A 333 5.27 4.87 -2.26
CA ILE A 333 4.74 5.54 -1.07
C ILE A 333 4.49 7.04 -1.34
N PHE A 334 5.45 7.72 -1.94
CA PHE A 334 5.32 9.15 -2.23
C PHE A 334 4.35 9.42 -3.38
N ASP A 335 4.25 8.54 -4.37
CA ASP A 335 3.24 8.62 -5.43
C ASP A 335 1.83 8.56 -4.83
N LEU A 336 1.57 7.66 -3.86
CA LEU A 336 0.31 7.61 -3.12
C LEU A 336 0.06 8.90 -2.31
N LEU A 337 1.09 9.45 -1.65
CA LEU A 337 0.97 10.68 -0.87
C LEU A 337 0.74 11.94 -1.73
N ASP A 338 1.22 11.91 -2.98
CA ASP A 338 1.08 13.01 -3.94
C ASP A 338 -0.20 12.90 -4.78
N GLU A 339 -0.90 11.75 -4.72
CA GLU A 339 -2.16 11.58 -5.46
C GLU A 339 -3.16 12.66 -5.07
N ASN A 340 -3.90 13.14 -6.05
CA ASN A 340 -4.84 14.23 -5.81
C ASN A 340 -6.05 13.75 -4.98
N PRO A 341 -6.42 14.49 -3.92
CA PRO A 341 -7.64 14.17 -3.17
C PRO A 341 -8.89 14.40 -4.02
N GLU A 342 -10.00 13.81 -3.61
CA GLU A 342 -11.28 14.09 -4.22
C GLU A 342 -11.59 15.60 -4.14
N THR A 343 -11.84 16.24 -5.28
CA THR A 343 -12.19 17.66 -5.34
C THR A 343 -13.65 17.85 -4.97
N ASP A 344 -13.96 18.84 -4.15
CA ASP A 344 -15.33 19.24 -3.79
C ASP A 344 -15.43 20.77 -3.77
N GLU A 345 -16.00 21.34 -4.84
CA GLU A 345 -16.25 22.78 -4.97
C GLU A 345 -17.68 23.15 -4.55
N GLY A 346 -18.43 22.20 -3.98
CA GLY A 346 -19.79 22.41 -3.51
C GLY A 346 -19.87 23.42 -2.37
N TYR A 347 -20.88 24.27 -2.41
CA TYR A 347 -21.15 25.27 -1.37
C TYR A 347 -22.57 25.16 -0.79
N VAL A 348 -23.46 24.41 -1.42
CA VAL A 348 -24.78 24.07 -0.89
C VAL A 348 -24.62 22.96 0.13
N THR A 349 -25.23 23.13 1.31
CA THR A 349 -25.12 22.19 2.43
C THR A 349 -26.49 21.65 2.83
N LEU A 350 -26.51 20.45 3.40
CA LEU A 350 -27.72 19.82 3.93
C LEU A 350 -27.86 20.18 5.42
N VAL A 351 -29.05 20.75 5.78
CA VAL A 351 -29.35 21.17 7.14
C VAL A 351 -30.67 20.63 7.63
N ASN A 352 -30.83 20.44 8.95
CA ASN A 352 -32.15 20.19 9.55
C ASN A 352 -32.96 21.47 9.53
N VAL A 353 -34.24 21.37 9.22
CA VAL A 353 -35.13 22.52 9.19
C VAL A 353 -36.41 22.26 9.98
N ARG A 354 -37.03 23.35 10.44
CA ARG A 354 -38.39 23.38 10.96
C ARG A 354 -39.16 24.46 10.24
N GLU A 355 -40.46 24.30 10.17
CA GLU A 355 -41.35 25.29 9.59
C GLU A 355 -41.79 26.30 10.65
N GLU A 356 -41.53 27.58 10.43
CA GLU A 356 -41.97 28.70 11.24
C GLU A 356 -42.66 29.72 10.34
N ASN A 357 -43.94 29.99 10.59
CA ASN A 357 -44.74 30.92 9.82
C ASN A 357 -44.76 30.66 8.30
N GLY A 358 -44.81 29.38 7.88
CA GLY A 358 -44.79 28.99 6.48
C GLY A 358 -43.42 29.09 5.79
N MET A 359 -42.33 29.39 6.52
CA MET A 359 -40.96 29.42 6.01
C MET A 359 -40.11 28.38 6.69
N LEU A 360 -39.22 27.76 5.93
CA LEU A 360 -38.23 26.82 6.44
C LEU A 360 -37.09 27.60 7.12
N LYS A 361 -36.79 27.23 8.36
CA LYS A 361 -35.66 27.77 9.13
C LYS A 361 -34.74 26.66 9.59
N GLU A 362 -33.44 26.93 9.55
CA GLU A 362 -32.41 26.01 10.04
C GLU A 362 -32.60 25.69 11.52
N SER A 363 -32.48 24.39 11.88
CA SER A 363 -32.56 23.89 13.25
C SER A 363 -31.24 23.15 13.60
N LYS A 364 -30.70 23.47 14.76
CA LYS A 364 -29.54 22.72 15.32
C LYS A 364 -29.91 21.33 15.83
N LYS A 365 -31.20 21.10 16.08
CA LYS A 365 -31.71 19.80 16.56
C LYS A 365 -32.20 18.98 15.39
N ARG A 366 -32.07 17.66 15.48
CA ARG A 366 -32.65 16.71 14.51
C ARG A 366 -34.18 16.90 14.50
N THR A 367 -34.75 17.19 13.36
CA THR A 367 -36.17 17.46 13.19
C THR A 367 -36.90 16.41 12.34
N GLY A 368 -36.14 15.50 11.69
CA GLY A 368 -36.68 14.58 10.69
C GLY A 368 -36.99 15.24 9.34
N ARG A 369 -36.85 16.57 9.21
CA ARG A 369 -37.00 17.31 7.95
C ARG A 369 -35.68 17.97 7.58
N TRP A 370 -35.29 17.85 6.33
CA TRP A 370 -34.05 18.34 5.77
C TRP A 370 -34.29 19.33 4.64
N ALA A 371 -33.37 20.27 4.48
CA ALA A 371 -33.37 21.19 3.34
C ALA A 371 -31.94 21.49 2.87
N TRP A 372 -31.84 21.82 1.62
CA TRP A 372 -30.65 22.37 1.00
C TRP A 372 -30.51 23.84 1.37
N LYS A 373 -29.47 24.22 2.06
CA LYS A 373 -29.09 25.60 2.36
C LYS A 373 -28.27 26.13 1.19
N HIS A 374 -28.88 26.91 0.32
CA HIS A 374 -28.28 27.47 -0.87
C HIS A 374 -28.01 28.96 -0.69
N TYR A 375 -26.74 29.32 -0.56
CA TYR A 375 -26.31 30.71 -0.45
C TYR A 375 -26.09 31.32 -1.84
N HIS A 376 -26.76 32.42 -2.15
CA HIS A 376 -26.62 33.19 -3.39
C HIS A 376 -25.67 34.36 -3.19
N LYS A 377 -24.46 34.28 -3.78
CA LYS A 377 -23.44 35.34 -3.66
C LYS A 377 -23.84 36.65 -4.30
N ALA A 378 -24.71 36.62 -5.31
CA ALA A 378 -25.12 37.81 -6.06
C ALA A 378 -25.96 38.77 -5.22
N ASP A 379 -26.87 38.23 -4.43
CA ASP A 379 -27.91 38.98 -3.69
C ASP A 379 -27.70 38.90 -2.18
N ASN A 380 -26.70 38.18 -1.75
CA ASN A 380 -26.39 37.90 -0.33
C ASN A 380 -27.57 37.25 0.41
N THR A 381 -28.38 36.44 -0.30
CA THR A 381 -29.56 35.74 0.22
C THR A 381 -29.25 34.25 0.46
N THR A 382 -30.03 33.61 1.33
CA THR A 382 -29.98 32.18 1.56
C THR A 382 -31.34 31.56 1.40
N ASP A 383 -31.47 30.64 0.46
CA ASP A 383 -32.69 29.88 0.25
C ASP A 383 -32.59 28.51 0.92
N TYR A 384 -33.74 28.08 1.47
CA TYR A 384 -33.89 26.72 2.02
C TYR A 384 -34.86 25.95 1.11
N ILE A 385 -34.31 25.00 0.33
CA ILE A 385 -35.09 24.15 -0.57
C ILE A 385 -35.29 22.81 0.14
N GLU A 386 -36.54 22.43 0.40
CA GLU A 386 -36.87 21.19 1.08
C GLU A 386 -36.30 19.98 0.31
N LEU A 387 -35.67 19.05 1.03
CA LEU A 387 -35.17 17.81 0.47
C LEU A 387 -36.37 16.88 0.19
N LYS A 388 -36.71 16.68 -1.07
CA LYS A 388 -37.83 15.85 -1.51
C LYS A 388 -37.43 14.63 -2.30
N GLY A 389 -36.26 14.65 -2.93
CA GLY A 389 -35.80 13.55 -3.75
C GLY A 389 -36.12 13.66 -5.24
N ASP A 390 -36.34 14.88 -5.76
CA ASP A 390 -36.49 15.10 -7.19
C ASP A 390 -35.12 15.02 -7.89
N MET A 391 -34.97 14.12 -8.87
CA MET A 391 -33.70 13.90 -9.57
C MET A 391 -33.88 14.03 -11.08
N VAL A 392 -33.05 14.87 -11.72
CA VAL A 392 -33.06 15.09 -13.16
C VAL A 392 -31.66 14.96 -13.74
N LEU A 393 -31.52 14.10 -14.76
CA LEU A 393 -30.36 14.05 -15.65
C LEU A 393 -30.78 14.68 -16.99
N ASP A 394 -30.01 15.62 -17.50
CA ASP A 394 -30.32 16.41 -18.69
C ASP A 394 -29.10 16.38 -19.63
N GLY A 395 -29.21 15.54 -20.69
CA GLY A 395 -28.19 15.42 -21.72
C GLY A 395 -26.80 14.95 -21.18
N VAL A 396 -26.80 13.95 -20.31
CA VAL A 396 -25.55 13.52 -19.64
C VAL A 396 -24.73 12.62 -20.53
N ASP A 397 -23.48 13.05 -20.82
CA ASP A 397 -22.43 12.24 -21.42
C ASP A 397 -21.37 11.89 -20.38
N PHE A 398 -20.94 10.63 -20.38
CA PHE A 398 -19.93 10.17 -19.42
C PHE A 398 -19.11 8.98 -19.93
N GLY A 399 -17.79 9.00 -19.62
CA GLY A 399 -16.87 7.88 -19.77
C GLY A 399 -15.85 7.84 -18.64
N TYR A 400 -15.51 6.64 -18.17
CA TYR A 400 -14.47 6.45 -17.15
C TYR A 400 -13.09 6.87 -17.65
N ASN A 401 -12.86 6.75 -18.96
CA ASN A 401 -11.69 7.25 -19.67
C ASN A 401 -12.12 8.26 -20.73
N PRO A 402 -11.33 9.32 -20.98
CA PRO A 402 -11.67 10.35 -21.98
C PRO A 402 -11.95 9.79 -23.39
N ASP A 403 -11.26 8.69 -23.77
CA ASP A 403 -11.35 8.11 -25.10
C ASP A 403 -12.54 7.15 -25.30
N LYS A 404 -13.28 6.84 -24.24
CA LYS A 404 -14.38 5.87 -24.28
C LYS A 404 -15.59 6.38 -23.50
N ILE A 405 -16.53 6.98 -24.21
CA ILE A 405 -17.82 7.37 -23.64
C ILE A 405 -18.67 6.10 -23.42
N VAL A 406 -19.31 6.03 -22.25
CA VAL A 406 -20.13 4.90 -21.79
C VAL A 406 -21.61 5.27 -21.76
N LEU A 407 -21.93 6.52 -21.43
CA LEU A 407 -23.28 7.07 -21.45
C LEU A 407 -23.36 8.18 -22.47
N HIS A 408 -24.44 8.20 -23.26
CA HIS A 408 -24.64 9.14 -24.36
C HIS A 408 -26.00 9.82 -24.27
N ASP A 409 -26.03 11.16 -24.12
CA ASP A 409 -27.25 12.00 -24.08
C ASP A 409 -28.33 11.42 -23.15
N VAL A 410 -27.92 11.02 -21.93
CA VAL A 410 -28.86 10.41 -21.00
C VAL A 410 -29.81 11.48 -20.43
N LYS A 411 -31.11 11.31 -20.69
CA LYS A 411 -32.19 12.15 -20.17
C LYS A 411 -33.10 11.33 -19.27
N MET A 412 -33.19 11.73 -18.01
CA MET A 412 -33.97 11.06 -17.00
C MET A 412 -34.58 12.07 -16.03
N TYR A 413 -35.76 11.77 -15.56
CA TYR A 413 -36.35 12.48 -14.41
C TYR A 413 -37.01 11.48 -13.47
N ALA A 414 -36.92 11.74 -12.18
CA ALA A 414 -37.54 10.99 -11.10
C ALA A 414 -38.21 11.96 -10.15
N THR A 415 -39.54 11.83 -9.98
CA THR A 415 -40.29 12.62 -9.03
C THR A 415 -40.18 12.06 -7.60
N PRO A 416 -40.40 12.88 -6.56
CA PRO A 416 -40.37 12.43 -5.18
C PRO A 416 -41.26 11.20 -4.93
N GLY A 417 -40.69 10.17 -4.30
CA GLY A 417 -41.37 8.93 -3.99
C GLY A 417 -41.48 7.91 -5.14
N GLN A 418 -41.01 8.27 -6.35
CA GLN A 418 -41.10 7.40 -7.53
C GLN A 418 -40.05 6.29 -7.50
N LYS A 419 -40.46 5.06 -7.84
CA LYS A 419 -39.61 3.90 -8.01
C LYS A 419 -39.23 3.70 -9.48
N ILE A 420 -37.94 3.84 -9.80
CA ILE A 420 -37.40 3.69 -11.16
C ILE A 420 -36.56 2.43 -11.26
N ALA A 421 -36.85 1.56 -12.21
CA ALA A 421 -36.08 0.40 -12.52
C ALA A 421 -35.22 0.60 -13.77
N PHE A 422 -33.92 0.32 -13.67
CA PHE A 422 -33.01 0.22 -14.81
C PHE A 422 -32.91 -1.21 -15.30
N VAL A 423 -33.21 -1.43 -16.57
CA VAL A 423 -33.17 -2.74 -17.24
C VAL A 423 -32.27 -2.65 -18.47
N GLY A 424 -31.59 -3.73 -18.80
CA GLY A 424 -30.69 -3.79 -19.97
C GLY A 424 -29.59 -4.81 -19.78
N SER A 425 -28.86 -5.13 -20.84
CA SER A 425 -27.76 -6.09 -20.83
C SER A 425 -26.61 -5.66 -19.90
N THR A 426 -25.75 -6.61 -19.56
CA THR A 426 -24.51 -6.29 -18.82
C THR A 426 -23.66 -5.34 -19.66
N GLY A 427 -23.17 -4.26 -19.02
CA GLY A 427 -22.41 -3.22 -19.70
C GLY A 427 -23.25 -2.12 -20.38
N ALA A 428 -24.59 -2.14 -20.29
CA ALA A 428 -25.47 -1.11 -20.87
C ALA A 428 -25.36 0.26 -20.18
N GLY A 429 -24.67 0.39 -19.04
CA GLY A 429 -24.48 1.67 -18.34
C GLY A 429 -25.31 1.84 -17.05
N LYS A 430 -26.04 0.81 -16.59
CA LYS A 430 -26.91 0.88 -15.39
C LYS A 430 -26.15 1.33 -14.13
N THR A 431 -25.10 0.60 -13.77
CA THR A 431 -24.23 0.93 -12.61
C THR A 431 -23.51 2.28 -12.79
N THR A 432 -23.23 2.66 -14.03
CA THR A 432 -22.63 3.97 -14.31
C THR A 432 -23.56 5.12 -13.94
N ILE A 433 -24.87 5.01 -14.23
CA ILE A 433 -25.86 6.02 -13.82
C ILE A 433 -25.88 6.13 -12.29
N THR A 434 -25.92 5.01 -11.55
CA THR A 434 -25.96 5.05 -10.08
C THR A 434 -24.68 5.63 -9.48
N ASN A 435 -23.52 5.39 -10.08
CA ASN A 435 -22.25 6.01 -9.67
C ASN A 435 -22.27 7.54 -9.88
N LEU A 436 -22.91 8.03 -10.94
CA LEU A 436 -23.06 9.47 -11.20
C LEU A 436 -24.06 10.13 -10.26
N LEU A 437 -25.15 9.45 -9.90
CA LEU A 437 -26.11 9.97 -8.90
C LEU A 437 -25.43 10.21 -7.55
N ASN A 438 -24.55 9.29 -7.10
CA ASN A 438 -23.75 9.44 -5.89
C ASN A 438 -22.55 10.40 -6.05
N ARG A 439 -22.33 10.90 -7.25
CA ARG A 439 -21.19 11.75 -7.59
C ARG A 439 -19.84 11.12 -7.17
N PHE A 440 -19.71 9.79 -7.39
CA PHE A 440 -18.41 9.10 -7.30
C PHE A 440 -17.51 9.49 -8.47
N TYR A 441 -18.13 9.91 -9.57
CA TYR A 441 -17.49 10.47 -10.75
C TYR A 441 -18.22 11.75 -11.15
N ASP A 442 -17.48 12.74 -11.63
CA ASP A 442 -18.05 13.95 -12.21
C ASP A 442 -18.30 13.75 -13.71
N ILE A 443 -19.43 14.27 -14.23
CA ILE A 443 -19.84 14.16 -15.64
C ILE A 443 -18.97 15.03 -16.56
N GLN A 444 -18.83 14.62 -17.83
CA GLN A 444 -18.08 15.38 -18.83
C GLN A 444 -18.97 16.44 -19.50
N ASP A 445 -20.24 16.10 -19.80
CA ASP A 445 -21.21 17.03 -20.37
C ASP A 445 -22.60 16.79 -19.78
N GLY A 446 -23.50 17.74 -19.96
CA GLY A 446 -24.86 17.70 -19.43
C GLY A 446 -25.01 18.30 -18.02
N LYS A 447 -26.12 17.99 -17.35
CA LYS A 447 -26.40 18.44 -15.98
C LYS A 447 -27.14 17.36 -15.19
N ILE A 448 -26.77 17.21 -13.93
CA ILE A 448 -27.56 16.45 -12.94
C ILE A 448 -28.08 17.45 -11.92
N ARG A 449 -29.39 17.43 -11.67
CA ARG A 449 -30.05 18.28 -10.68
C ARG A 449 -30.71 17.42 -9.60
N TYR A 450 -30.58 17.87 -8.37
CA TYR A 450 -31.24 17.31 -7.21
C TYR A 450 -32.09 18.40 -6.55
N ASP A 451 -33.40 18.18 -6.45
CA ASP A 451 -34.38 19.20 -6.01
C ASP A 451 -34.19 20.55 -6.74
N GLY A 452 -33.92 20.51 -8.05
CA GLY A 452 -33.67 21.67 -8.90
C GLY A 452 -32.22 22.22 -8.82
N ILE A 453 -31.40 21.81 -7.85
CA ILE A 453 -30.02 22.28 -7.66
C ILE A 453 -29.08 21.41 -8.48
N ASN A 454 -28.13 22.03 -9.21
CA ASN A 454 -27.08 21.29 -9.87
C ASN A 454 -26.20 20.61 -8.82
N VAL A 455 -26.01 19.29 -8.91
CA VAL A 455 -25.23 18.48 -7.94
C VAL A 455 -23.79 18.97 -7.76
N ASN A 456 -23.21 19.64 -8.78
CA ASN A 456 -21.87 20.22 -8.68
C ASN A 456 -21.80 21.38 -7.67
N LYS A 457 -22.94 22.01 -7.33
CA LYS A 457 -23.01 23.04 -6.30
C LYS A 457 -23.20 22.49 -4.91
N ILE A 458 -23.62 21.23 -4.77
CA ILE A 458 -23.86 20.55 -3.49
C ILE A 458 -22.55 19.96 -3.00
N LYS A 459 -22.24 20.11 -1.72
CA LYS A 459 -21.09 19.41 -1.11
C LYS A 459 -21.26 17.91 -1.23
N LYS A 460 -20.21 17.21 -1.70
CA LYS A 460 -20.26 15.75 -1.92
C LYS A 460 -20.65 14.97 -0.68
N ALA A 461 -20.15 15.37 0.48
CA ALA A 461 -20.50 14.73 1.76
C ALA A 461 -22.00 14.88 2.09
N ASP A 462 -22.58 16.04 1.84
CA ASP A 462 -23.99 16.31 2.11
C ASP A 462 -24.90 15.65 1.06
N LEU A 463 -24.48 15.62 -0.21
CA LEU A 463 -25.13 14.85 -1.26
C LEU A 463 -25.24 13.37 -0.88
N ARG A 464 -24.11 12.74 -0.53
CA ARG A 464 -24.07 11.32 -0.18
C ARG A 464 -24.82 11.01 1.11
N ARG A 465 -24.84 11.95 2.08
CA ARG A 465 -25.65 11.80 3.30
C ARG A 465 -27.15 11.76 3.02
N SER A 466 -27.61 12.44 1.96
CA SER A 466 -29.03 12.46 1.56
C SER A 466 -29.46 11.20 0.80
N MET A 467 -28.52 10.30 0.47
CA MET A 467 -28.78 9.10 -0.32
C MET A 467 -28.39 7.84 0.45
N GLY A 468 -29.22 6.81 0.35
CA GLY A 468 -28.89 5.46 0.83
C GLY A 468 -28.52 4.56 -0.33
N ILE A 469 -27.54 3.70 -0.12
CA ILE A 469 -27.11 2.74 -1.12
C ILE A 469 -27.10 1.31 -0.55
N VAL A 470 -27.68 0.38 -1.29
CA VAL A 470 -27.58 -1.06 -1.04
C VAL A 470 -26.93 -1.70 -2.25
N LEU A 471 -25.67 -2.12 -2.09
CA LEU A 471 -24.88 -2.72 -3.16
C LEU A 471 -25.11 -4.23 -3.25
N GLN A 472 -24.86 -4.77 -4.45
CA GLN A 472 -24.84 -6.22 -4.70
C GLN A 472 -23.84 -6.94 -3.78
N ASP A 473 -22.62 -6.47 -3.74
CA ASP A 473 -21.57 -6.97 -2.86
C ASP A 473 -21.63 -6.21 -1.53
N THR A 474 -22.18 -6.90 -0.53
CA THR A 474 -22.30 -6.33 0.82
C THR A 474 -20.98 -6.39 1.54
N ASN A 475 -20.39 -5.21 1.79
CA ASN A 475 -19.20 -5.08 2.61
C ASN A 475 -19.57 -4.82 4.08
N LEU A 476 -19.15 -5.73 4.97
CA LEU A 476 -19.31 -5.60 6.41
C LEU A 476 -17.94 -5.44 7.07
N PHE A 477 -17.90 -4.59 8.08
CA PHE A 477 -16.67 -4.31 8.83
C PHE A 477 -16.49 -5.32 9.96
N THR A 478 -15.24 -5.52 10.38
CA THR A 478 -14.91 -6.27 11.60
C THR A 478 -15.33 -5.45 12.82
N ALA A 479 -16.57 -5.66 13.22
CA ALA A 479 -17.26 -4.95 14.29
C ALA A 479 -18.50 -5.77 14.70
N THR A 480 -19.25 -5.35 15.71
CA THR A 480 -20.52 -6.00 16.08
C THR A 480 -21.59 -5.82 14.99
N VAL A 481 -22.63 -6.64 15.02
CA VAL A 481 -23.81 -6.46 14.15
C VAL A 481 -24.43 -5.08 14.38
N MET A 482 -24.54 -4.65 15.63
CA MET A 482 -25.05 -3.34 16.04
C MET A 482 -24.29 -2.19 15.36
N GLU A 483 -22.95 -2.22 15.46
CA GLU A 483 -22.08 -1.21 14.87
C GLU A 483 -22.12 -1.22 13.33
N ASN A 484 -22.21 -2.39 12.72
CA ASN A 484 -22.36 -2.52 11.28
C ASN A 484 -23.66 -1.89 10.76
N ILE A 485 -24.77 -1.99 11.47
CA ILE A 485 -26.01 -1.31 11.12
C ILE A 485 -25.89 0.20 11.42
N ARG A 486 -25.39 0.56 12.61
CA ARG A 486 -25.18 1.97 13.05
C ARG A 486 -24.25 2.74 12.12
N TYR A 487 -23.43 2.06 11.31
CA TYR A 487 -22.56 2.70 10.32
C TYR A 487 -23.33 3.60 9.34
N GLY A 488 -24.61 3.32 9.08
CA GLY A 488 -25.49 4.19 8.26
C GLY A 488 -25.81 5.53 8.92
N ASN A 489 -25.83 5.58 10.26
CA ASN A 489 -26.04 6.79 11.05
C ASN A 489 -25.37 6.61 12.42
N LEU A 490 -24.18 7.19 12.60
CA LEU A 490 -23.37 7.02 13.82
C LEU A 490 -24.02 7.56 15.08
N ASP A 491 -24.96 8.52 14.95
CA ASP A 491 -25.70 9.11 16.04
C ASP A 491 -26.99 8.34 16.41
N ALA A 492 -27.28 7.22 15.74
CA ALA A 492 -28.47 6.41 15.99
C ALA A 492 -28.39 5.70 17.34
N THR A 493 -29.50 5.69 18.09
CA THR A 493 -29.63 4.95 19.33
C THR A 493 -29.72 3.43 19.07
N ASP A 494 -29.59 2.62 20.12
CA ASP A 494 -29.77 1.16 19.99
C ASP A 494 -31.19 0.82 19.53
N GLU A 495 -32.20 1.57 20.00
CA GLU A 495 -33.59 1.43 19.60
C GLU A 495 -33.79 1.75 18.12
N ASP A 496 -33.15 2.79 17.59
CA ASP A 496 -33.19 3.14 16.17
C ASP A 496 -32.60 2.00 15.30
N VAL A 497 -31.45 1.44 15.75
CA VAL A 497 -30.80 0.32 15.06
C VAL A 497 -31.67 -0.92 15.05
N ILE A 498 -32.32 -1.25 16.20
CA ILE A 498 -33.23 -2.38 16.30
C ILE A 498 -34.47 -2.16 15.44
N ALA A 499 -35.01 -0.93 15.38
CA ALA A 499 -36.14 -0.58 14.53
C ALA A 499 -35.78 -0.77 13.04
N ALA A 500 -34.62 -0.28 12.60
CA ALA A 500 -34.10 -0.46 11.26
C ALA A 500 -33.89 -1.96 10.91
N ALA A 501 -33.37 -2.76 11.85
CA ALA A 501 -33.21 -4.20 11.67
C ALA A 501 -34.54 -4.94 11.53
N LYS A 502 -35.59 -4.50 12.26
CA LYS A 502 -36.95 -5.04 12.11
C LYS A 502 -37.56 -4.69 10.76
N LEU A 503 -37.40 -3.44 10.31
CA LEU A 503 -37.84 -2.98 8.98
C LEU A 503 -37.21 -3.84 7.88
N ALA A 504 -35.91 -4.09 7.98
CA ALA A 504 -35.14 -4.89 7.04
C ALA A 504 -35.38 -6.41 7.17
N ASN A 505 -36.26 -6.89 8.04
CA ASN A 505 -36.45 -8.30 8.38
C ASN A 505 -35.18 -9.00 8.91
N ALA A 506 -34.23 -8.25 9.47
CA ALA A 506 -32.97 -8.76 9.99
C ALA A 506 -33.06 -9.20 11.47
N ASP A 507 -33.88 -8.57 12.29
CA ASP A 507 -34.00 -8.80 13.74
C ASP A 507 -34.18 -10.28 14.10
N GLY A 508 -35.00 -11.02 13.32
CA GLY A 508 -35.30 -12.41 13.60
C GLY A 508 -34.10 -13.36 13.50
N PHE A 509 -33.14 -13.12 12.61
CA PHE A 509 -31.93 -13.91 12.57
C PHE A 509 -30.86 -13.39 13.53
N ILE A 510 -30.76 -12.05 13.71
CA ILE A 510 -29.79 -11.43 14.62
C ILE A 510 -29.97 -11.97 16.04
N ARG A 511 -31.21 -12.06 16.54
CA ARG A 511 -31.51 -12.60 17.88
C ARG A 511 -31.16 -14.07 18.07
N ARG A 512 -30.93 -14.82 16.99
CA ARG A 512 -30.50 -16.23 17.01
C ARG A 512 -28.98 -16.38 16.96
N LEU A 513 -28.25 -15.32 16.73
CA LEU A 513 -26.79 -15.33 16.84
C LEU A 513 -26.39 -15.49 18.32
N PRO A 514 -25.22 -16.06 18.62
CA PRO A 514 -24.79 -16.34 20.00
C PRO A 514 -24.92 -15.13 20.94
N ASP A 515 -24.48 -13.95 20.50
CA ASP A 515 -24.50 -12.71 21.27
C ASP A 515 -25.51 -11.69 20.68
N GLY A 516 -26.45 -12.14 19.85
CA GLY A 516 -27.45 -11.26 19.23
C GLY A 516 -26.82 -10.11 18.46
N TYR A 517 -27.24 -8.87 18.77
CA TYR A 517 -26.70 -7.65 18.19
C TYR A 517 -25.22 -7.37 18.51
N HIS A 518 -24.68 -7.95 19.59
CA HIS A 518 -23.27 -7.83 19.99
C HIS A 518 -22.36 -8.88 19.35
N THR A 519 -22.92 -9.78 18.54
CA THR A 519 -22.11 -10.76 17.81
C THR A 519 -21.08 -10.06 16.92
N MET A 520 -19.79 -10.42 17.11
CA MET A 520 -18.69 -9.92 16.28
C MET A 520 -18.71 -10.53 14.88
N LEU A 521 -18.61 -9.69 13.89
CA LEU A 521 -18.43 -10.09 12.48
C LEU A 521 -16.95 -10.02 12.11
N HIS A 522 -16.49 -10.98 11.30
CA HIS A 522 -15.11 -11.09 10.84
C HIS A 522 -15.06 -11.24 9.32
N GLY A 523 -13.96 -10.82 8.69
CA GLY A 523 -13.67 -11.12 7.29
C GLY A 523 -14.86 -10.84 6.35
N ASN A 524 -15.37 -9.61 6.33
CA ASN A 524 -16.54 -9.21 5.52
C ASN A 524 -17.83 -10.00 5.87
N GLY A 525 -18.01 -10.36 7.13
CA GLY A 525 -19.17 -11.15 7.59
C GLY A 525 -19.14 -12.58 7.08
N SER A 526 -17.96 -13.21 6.97
CA SER A 526 -17.78 -14.60 6.52
C SER A 526 -18.52 -15.64 7.39
N ASN A 527 -18.83 -15.27 8.63
CA ASN A 527 -19.64 -16.06 9.57
C ASN A 527 -21.16 -15.95 9.32
N LEU A 528 -21.59 -15.15 8.33
CA LEU A 528 -22.99 -15.00 7.93
C LEU A 528 -23.23 -15.53 6.51
N ARG A 529 -24.44 -16.00 6.25
CA ARG A 529 -24.88 -16.35 4.89
C ARG A 529 -25.09 -15.09 4.05
N GLN A 530 -24.97 -15.20 2.74
CA GLN A 530 -25.09 -14.05 1.82
C GLN A 530 -26.38 -13.25 2.03
N GLY A 531 -27.53 -13.89 2.14
CA GLY A 531 -28.79 -13.20 2.37
C GLY A 531 -28.85 -12.47 3.73
N GLN A 532 -28.22 -13.02 4.78
CA GLN A 532 -28.12 -12.34 6.08
C GLN A 532 -27.26 -11.08 5.98
N ARG A 533 -26.15 -11.13 5.24
CA ARG A 533 -25.33 -9.94 4.98
C ARG A 533 -26.11 -8.87 4.24
N GLN A 534 -26.93 -9.27 3.26
CA GLN A 534 -27.77 -8.34 2.50
C GLN A 534 -28.84 -7.69 3.39
N LEU A 535 -29.50 -8.45 4.29
CA LEU A 535 -30.44 -7.89 5.27
C LEU A 535 -29.76 -6.85 6.19
N LEU A 536 -28.49 -7.06 6.58
CA LEU A 536 -27.74 -6.06 7.35
C LEU A 536 -27.44 -4.79 6.51
N SER A 537 -27.16 -4.94 5.21
CA SER A 537 -26.97 -3.79 4.32
C SER A 537 -28.26 -2.97 4.16
N ILE A 538 -29.41 -3.64 4.05
CA ILE A 538 -30.72 -2.99 4.04
C ILE A 538 -30.98 -2.26 5.37
N ALA A 539 -30.68 -2.90 6.51
CA ALA A 539 -30.82 -2.26 7.82
C ALA A 539 -29.90 -1.05 7.99
N ARG A 540 -28.67 -1.11 7.43
CA ARG A 540 -27.73 0.03 7.39
C ARG A 540 -28.31 1.21 6.58
N ALA A 541 -28.95 0.96 5.45
CA ALA A 541 -29.63 1.98 4.68
C ALA A 541 -30.89 2.50 5.40
N ALA A 542 -31.62 1.63 6.09
CA ALA A 542 -32.82 2.00 6.84
C ALA A 542 -32.53 2.95 8.01
N VAL A 543 -31.45 2.72 8.77
CA VAL A 543 -31.09 3.56 9.92
C VAL A 543 -30.63 4.97 9.49
N ALA A 544 -30.12 5.10 8.26
CA ALA A 544 -29.75 6.40 7.67
C ALA A 544 -30.99 7.24 7.31
N ASP A 545 -32.12 6.60 7.01
CA ASP A 545 -33.43 7.17 6.65
C ASP A 545 -33.33 8.25 5.52
N PRO A 546 -32.71 7.93 4.39
CA PRO A 546 -32.52 8.88 3.31
C PRO A 546 -33.77 8.99 2.42
N PRO A 547 -34.09 10.17 1.81
CA PRO A 547 -35.22 10.34 0.88
C PRO A 547 -34.98 9.71 -0.49
N VAL A 548 -33.71 9.44 -0.84
CA VAL A 548 -33.34 8.78 -2.11
C VAL A 548 -32.60 7.49 -1.82
N LEU A 549 -32.95 6.43 -2.52
CA LEU A 549 -32.34 5.12 -2.42
C LEU A 549 -31.78 4.67 -3.77
N ILE A 550 -30.63 4.03 -3.71
CA ILE A 550 -30.01 3.34 -4.84
C ILE A 550 -29.83 1.88 -4.44
N LEU A 551 -30.47 0.98 -5.17
CA LEU A 551 -30.48 -0.44 -4.89
C LEU A 551 -29.90 -1.18 -6.09
N ASP A 552 -28.83 -1.96 -5.84
CA ASP A 552 -28.27 -2.90 -6.83
C ASP A 552 -28.70 -4.33 -6.46
N GLU A 553 -29.68 -4.86 -7.20
CA GLU A 553 -30.33 -6.12 -6.90
C GLU A 553 -29.65 -7.29 -7.60
N ALA A 554 -28.73 -7.97 -6.92
CA ALA A 554 -28.22 -9.25 -7.38
C ALA A 554 -28.35 -10.32 -6.28
N THR A 555 -29.28 -11.21 -6.46
CA THR A 555 -29.64 -12.25 -5.47
C THR A 555 -29.47 -13.67 -6.01
N SER A 556 -28.61 -13.86 -7.01
CA SER A 556 -28.44 -15.12 -7.75
C SER A 556 -27.99 -16.35 -6.92
N SER A 557 -27.71 -16.17 -5.62
CA SER A 557 -27.15 -17.25 -4.78
C SER A 557 -27.79 -17.36 -3.39
N ILE A 558 -29.04 -16.89 -3.24
CA ILE A 558 -29.75 -16.89 -1.96
C ILE A 558 -30.87 -17.95 -1.97
N ASP A 559 -31.07 -18.65 -0.86
CA ASP A 559 -32.20 -19.59 -0.72
C ASP A 559 -33.54 -18.85 -0.78
N THR A 560 -34.57 -19.50 -1.32
CA THR A 560 -35.88 -18.90 -1.62
C THR A 560 -36.56 -18.27 -0.40
N ARG A 561 -36.35 -18.79 0.82
CA ARG A 561 -36.93 -18.22 2.03
C ARG A 561 -36.28 -16.93 2.43
N THR A 562 -34.94 -16.88 2.44
CA THR A 562 -34.18 -15.69 2.75
C THR A 562 -34.37 -14.63 1.65
N GLU A 563 -34.48 -15.07 0.40
CA GLU A 563 -34.78 -14.23 -0.74
C GLU A 563 -36.08 -13.41 -0.53
N LYS A 564 -37.16 -14.09 -0.09
CA LYS A 564 -38.41 -13.41 0.22
C LYS A 564 -38.27 -12.39 1.34
N LEU A 565 -37.50 -12.69 2.39
CA LEU A 565 -37.22 -11.74 3.48
C LEU A 565 -36.46 -10.50 3.00
N VAL A 566 -35.48 -10.70 2.12
CA VAL A 566 -34.71 -9.59 1.50
C VAL A 566 -35.63 -8.72 0.66
N GLN A 567 -36.46 -9.34 -0.20
CA GLN A 567 -37.41 -8.62 -1.03
C GLN A 567 -38.42 -7.81 -0.21
N ASP A 568 -39.06 -8.43 0.79
CA ASP A 568 -40.00 -7.75 1.69
C ASP A 568 -39.31 -6.60 2.47
N GLY A 569 -38.04 -6.77 2.86
CA GLY A 569 -37.26 -5.74 3.52
C GLY A 569 -36.94 -4.57 2.58
N MET A 570 -36.59 -4.87 1.33
CA MET A 570 -36.35 -3.85 0.30
C MET A 570 -37.64 -3.08 -0.04
N ASP A 571 -38.75 -3.76 -0.21
CA ASP A 571 -40.05 -3.12 -0.53
C ASP A 571 -40.47 -2.15 0.58
N LYS A 572 -40.34 -2.54 1.86
CA LYS A 572 -40.59 -1.65 3.00
C LYS A 572 -39.62 -0.45 3.04
N LEU A 573 -38.35 -0.70 2.71
CA LEU A 573 -37.34 0.37 2.68
C LEU A 573 -37.68 1.40 1.58
N MET A 574 -38.23 0.96 0.44
CA MET A 574 -38.56 1.84 -0.70
C MET A 574 -39.80 2.68 -0.49
N GLU A 575 -40.71 2.35 0.44
CA GLU A 575 -41.96 3.07 0.66
C GLU A 575 -41.72 4.54 0.95
N GLY A 576 -42.36 5.43 0.17
CA GLY A 576 -42.31 6.88 0.32
C GLY A 576 -40.99 7.52 -0.10
N ARG A 577 -40.05 6.78 -0.69
CA ARG A 577 -38.73 7.27 -1.11
C ARG A 577 -38.55 7.20 -2.62
N THR A 578 -37.84 8.18 -3.17
CA THR A 578 -37.40 8.11 -4.56
C THR A 578 -36.37 7.02 -4.68
N THR A 579 -36.60 6.00 -5.51
CA THR A 579 -35.75 4.81 -5.54
C THR A 579 -35.28 4.49 -6.94
N PHE A 580 -33.98 4.29 -7.10
CA PHE A 580 -33.34 3.80 -8.32
C PHE A 580 -32.91 2.36 -8.10
N VAL A 581 -33.45 1.43 -8.88
CA VAL A 581 -33.17 0.02 -8.76
C VAL A 581 -32.49 -0.49 -10.03
N ILE A 582 -31.30 -1.08 -9.89
CA ILE A 582 -30.72 -1.92 -10.94
C ILE A 582 -31.38 -3.29 -10.80
N ALA A 583 -32.41 -3.50 -11.60
CA ALA A 583 -33.25 -4.67 -11.43
C ALA A 583 -32.74 -5.87 -12.23
N HIS A 584 -32.55 -6.98 -11.52
CA HIS A 584 -32.24 -8.29 -12.07
C HIS A 584 -33.41 -9.28 -11.94
N ARG A 585 -34.53 -8.83 -11.36
CA ARG A 585 -35.74 -9.63 -11.13
C ARG A 585 -36.95 -9.04 -11.83
N LEU A 586 -37.74 -9.92 -12.44
CA LEU A 586 -38.98 -9.55 -13.11
C LEU A 586 -40.01 -8.92 -12.15
N SER A 587 -40.08 -9.40 -10.89
CA SER A 587 -41.00 -8.85 -9.87
C SER A 587 -40.70 -7.40 -9.52
N THR A 588 -39.43 -7.06 -9.29
CA THR A 588 -39.00 -5.70 -8.95
C THR A 588 -39.24 -4.75 -10.12
N VAL A 589 -38.94 -5.21 -11.35
CA VAL A 589 -39.20 -4.41 -12.58
C VAL A 589 -40.67 -4.14 -12.71
N ARG A 590 -41.53 -5.17 -12.60
CA ARG A 590 -42.98 -5.07 -12.78
C ARG A 590 -43.65 -4.07 -11.81
N ASN A 591 -43.16 -4.06 -10.55
CA ASN A 591 -43.74 -3.23 -9.49
C ASN A 591 -43.09 -1.82 -9.44
N SER A 592 -42.35 -1.42 -10.46
CA SER A 592 -41.76 -0.06 -10.53
C SER A 592 -42.69 0.89 -11.26
N ASP A 593 -42.73 2.16 -10.79
CA ASP A 593 -43.58 3.20 -11.40
C ASP A 593 -43.08 3.60 -12.79
N CYS A 594 -41.77 3.48 -13.02
CA CYS A 594 -41.15 3.76 -14.30
C CYS A 594 -39.99 2.77 -14.55
N ILE A 595 -39.98 2.22 -15.73
CA ILE A 595 -38.91 1.33 -16.20
C ILE A 595 -38.13 2.07 -17.28
N MET A 596 -36.80 2.09 -17.18
CA MET A 596 -35.91 2.66 -18.16
C MET A 596 -35.05 1.56 -18.76
N VAL A 597 -35.19 1.34 -20.06
CA VAL A 597 -34.41 0.34 -20.80
C VAL A 597 -33.16 0.97 -21.35
N LEU A 598 -32.02 0.47 -20.95
CA LEU A 598 -30.71 0.93 -21.40
C LEU A 598 -30.12 -0.04 -22.42
N GLU A 599 -29.62 0.53 -23.51
CA GLU A 599 -28.82 -0.18 -24.52
C GLU A 599 -27.68 0.72 -24.99
N GLN A 600 -26.46 0.19 -24.96
CA GLN A 600 -25.25 0.91 -25.40
C GLN A 600 -25.12 2.33 -24.84
N GLY A 601 -25.42 2.51 -23.56
CA GLY A 601 -25.28 3.79 -22.88
C GLY A 601 -26.40 4.81 -23.14
N ARG A 602 -27.49 4.42 -23.78
CA ARG A 602 -28.66 5.28 -24.08
C ARG A 602 -29.91 4.71 -23.42
N ILE A 603 -30.83 5.57 -23.00
CA ILE A 603 -32.17 5.17 -22.62
C ILE A 603 -32.98 5.09 -23.90
N ILE A 604 -33.40 3.88 -24.30
CA ILE A 604 -34.11 3.62 -25.56
C ILE A 604 -35.62 3.50 -25.36
N GLU A 605 -36.06 3.06 -24.16
CA GLU A 605 -37.49 2.98 -23.83
C GLU A 605 -37.70 3.44 -22.40
N ARG A 606 -38.88 4.07 -22.15
CA ARG A 606 -39.32 4.54 -20.85
C ARG A 606 -40.83 4.41 -20.72
N GLY A 607 -41.30 3.86 -19.62
CA GLY A 607 -42.75 3.73 -19.33
C GLY A 607 -43.01 2.80 -18.16
N SER A 608 -44.28 2.57 -17.86
CA SER A 608 -44.72 1.52 -16.94
C SER A 608 -44.59 0.13 -17.57
N HIS A 609 -44.72 -0.93 -16.76
CA HIS A 609 -44.70 -2.30 -17.24
C HIS A 609 -45.71 -2.54 -18.37
N ASP A 610 -46.99 -2.13 -18.17
CA ASP A 610 -48.08 -2.37 -19.12
C ASP A 610 -47.87 -1.60 -20.43
N GLU A 611 -47.39 -0.35 -20.35
CA GLU A 611 -47.09 0.47 -21.53
C GLU A 611 -45.97 -0.16 -22.37
N LEU A 612 -44.88 -0.60 -21.74
CA LEU A 612 -43.73 -1.17 -22.45
C LEU A 612 -44.02 -2.58 -23.02
N ILE A 613 -44.88 -3.37 -22.36
CA ILE A 613 -45.36 -4.64 -22.90
C ILE A 613 -46.22 -4.42 -24.13
N ALA A 614 -47.11 -3.40 -24.09
CA ALA A 614 -47.97 -3.03 -25.23
C ALA A 614 -47.16 -2.54 -26.46
N GLN A 615 -46.02 -1.86 -26.23
CA GLN A 615 -45.15 -1.36 -27.29
C GLN A 615 -44.42 -2.50 -28.05
N LYS A 616 -44.29 -3.70 -27.44
CA LYS A 616 -43.58 -4.87 -28.00
C LYS A 616 -42.13 -4.56 -28.42
N GLY A 617 -41.49 -3.63 -27.73
CA GLY A 617 -40.12 -3.18 -27.99
C GLY A 617 -39.04 -4.07 -27.31
N LYS A 618 -37.92 -3.48 -26.95
CA LYS A 618 -36.80 -4.16 -26.31
C LYS A 618 -37.15 -4.69 -24.93
N TYR A 619 -37.93 -3.96 -24.15
CA TYR A 619 -38.42 -4.42 -22.85
C TYR A 619 -39.24 -5.71 -22.98
N TYR A 620 -40.14 -5.76 -23.97
CA TYR A 620 -40.96 -6.95 -24.25
C TYR A 620 -40.09 -8.17 -24.57
N GLN A 621 -39.03 -7.94 -25.36
CA GLN A 621 -38.05 -9.00 -25.68
C GLN A 621 -37.30 -9.48 -24.43
N LEU A 622 -36.82 -8.57 -23.57
CA LEU A 622 -36.10 -8.90 -22.33
C LEU A 622 -37.00 -9.57 -21.28
N TYR A 623 -38.31 -9.29 -21.32
CA TYR A 623 -39.28 -9.85 -20.38
C TYR A 623 -39.73 -11.26 -20.76
N ASN A 624 -39.87 -11.54 -22.05
CA ASN A 624 -40.36 -12.85 -22.53
C ASN A 624 -39.24 -13.83 -22.90
N GLY A 625 -37.95 -13.41 -22.87
CA GLY A 625 -36.78 -14.25 -23.20
C GLY A 625 -36.46 -14.18 -24.66
#